data_35ea057f193619f9ca00c2c1f90b8997
#
_entry.id   35ea057f193619f9ca00c2c1f90b8997
#
_cell.length_a   1.000
_cell.length_b   1.000
_cell.length_c   1.000
_cell.angle_alpha   90.00
_cell.angle_beta   90.00
_cell.angle_gamma   90.00
#
_symmetry.space_group_name_H-M   'P 1'
#
loop_
_entity.id
_entity.type
_entity.pdbx_description
1 polymer ?
#
loop_
_entity_poly.entity_id
_entity_poly.type
_entity_poly.pdbx_seq_one_letter_code
_entity_poly.pdbx_strand_id
1 'polypeptide(L)'
;MTLRRTDLPSSELMTLLDAWLPERRWYPVKGVAVRHVPWLSFALDVPATAGQDPARDPRVVLHLLRLLGDGVDLVVQVPLVLEPGDASPAAPGDAHTPGGAAPSAGPGRAPAAPLGRVRDAGGGATAGTAWVVHDGAAHPACWAALLAVADWETTPAAGGAGTDPFDLGGGRALSVEQSNSSVLLPGVAGGTMLKVLRAIAIGPNPDVTIPRALAAQGWAGVPRPLAWLEVGWDATDDPAGPGRARAPAAPRAAHLAILSEFVDGARDGFDLACAYAGQGSSFADLAADLGRVLADLHAALRRAFDVGSPVDARWLVADLRRRSDEAVTSSSALGRRATEIAAFWDRTAARLASVTRVPDALPRLQTVHGDLHLGQVLHARRFGWKVLDFEGEPLRPVAERTRPDLALRDVAGIVRSFDYAAAVGRAPDAAWAVQARAAFLDAYERADTAGVDHATSEALVRALTLDKALYEVVYESRNRPDWEPIPLAAVDRLLAGNA
;
A
#
# COMPACT_ATOMS: atom_id res chain seq x y z
N MET A 1 23.91 -5.62 15.51
CA MET A 1 23.04 -4.59 16.12
C MET A 1 21.73 -5.24 16.45
N THR A 2 21.06 -4.85 17.53
CA THR A 2 19.91 -5.59 18.04
C THR A 2 18.71 -4.65 18.20
N LEU A 3 17.56 -5.15 17.77
CA LEU A 3 16.27 -4.58 18.14
C LEU A 3 15.96 -5.07 19.55
N ARG A 4 15.77 -4.16 20.51
CA ARG A 4 15.54 -4.49 21.93
C ARG A 4 14.20 -3.93 22.39
N ARG A 5 13.45 -4.75 23.14
CA ARG A 5 12.27 -4.27 23.83
C ARG A 5 12.65 -3.15 24.80
N THR A 6 11.86 -2.07 24.83
CA THR A 6 12.08 -0.93 25.73
C THR A 6 10.77 -0.47 26.38
N ASP A 7 10.86 0.49 27.31
CA ASP A 7 9.70 1.05 27.97
C ASP A 7 8.77 1.75 27.00
N LEU A 8 7.50 1.80 27.37
CA LEU A 8 6.47 2.51 26.63
C LEU A 8 6.71 4.04 26.65
N PRO A 9 6.13 4.80 25.72
CA PRO A 9 6.21 6.26 25.75
C PRO A 9 5.64 6.83 27.03
N SER A 10 6.29 7.86 27.56
CA SER A 10 5.80 8.58 28.75
C SER A 10 4.48 9.30 28.48
N SER A 11 3.82 9.75 29.54
CA SER A 11 2.61 10.56 29.40
C SER A 11 2.86 11.90 28.70
N GLU A 12 4.04 12.49 28.89
CA GLU A 12 4.43 13.74 28.23
C GLU A 12 4.60 13.52 26.73
N LEU A 13 5.30 12.44 26.33
CA LEU A 13 5.46 12.05 24.93
C LEU A 13 4.11 11.69 24.29
N MET A 14 3.25 10.96 25.01
CA MET A 14 1.91 10.65 24.51
C MET A 14 1.07 11.89 24.26
N THR A 15 1.12 12.89 25.13
CA THR A 15 0.42 14.18 24.91
C THR A 15 0.87 14.85 23.60
N LEU A 16 2.16 14.82 23.32
CA LEU A 16 2.71 15.32 22.04
C LEU A 16 2.20 14.52 20.84
N LEU A 17 2.20 13.19 20.95
CA LEU A 17 1.76 12.29 19.87
C LEU A 17 0.25 12.39 19.63
N ASP A 18 -0.57 12.52 20.66
CA ASP A 18 -2.03 12.67 20.56
C ASP A 18 -2.41 13.91 19.74
N ALA A 19 -1.67 15.01 19.89
CA ALA A 19 -1.87 16.21 19.10
C ALA A 19 -1.34 16.06 17.64
N TRP A 20 -0.24 15.34 17.46
CA TRP A 20 0.45 15.27 16.18
C TRP A 20 -0.16 14.23 15.22
N LEU A 21 -0.53 13.04 15.70
CA LEU A 21 -0.94 11.90 14.88
C LEU A 21 -2.14 12.18 13.98
N PRO A 22 -3.26 12.76 14.46
CA PRO A 22 -4.46 12.94 13.65
C PRO A 22 -4.26 13.83 12.41
N GLU A 23 -3.25 14.70 12.43
CA GLU A 23 -2.94 15.62 11.34
C GLU A 23 -2.11 14.97 10.22
N ARG A 24 -1.60 13.76 10.43
CA ARG A 24 -0.76 13.09 9.44
C ARG A 24 -1.57 12.53 8.28
N ARG A 25 -1.02 12.63 7.06
CA ARG A 25 -1.67 12.08 5.87
C ARG A 25 -1.83 10.56 5.95
N TRP A 26 -0.81 9.88 6.46
CA TRP A 26 -0.77 8.44 6.63
C TRP A 26 -1.64 7.92 7.80
N TYR A 27 -2.16 8.79 8.65
CA TYR A 27 -2.98 8.38 9.79
C TYR A 27 -4.27 7.69 9.31
N PRO A 28 -4.52 6.41 9.68
CA PRO A 28 -5.51 5.57 9.02
C PRO A 28 -6.96 5.90 9.40
N VAL A 29 -7.17 6.70 10.45
CA VAL A 29 -8.51 7.02 10.96
C VAL A 29 -8.81 8.49 10.69
N LYS A 30 -9.88 8.78 9.96
CA LYS A 30 -10.34 10.14 9.68
C LYS A 30 -11.77 10.31 10.18
N GLY A 31 -12.03 11.43 10.88
CA GLY A 31 -13.38 11.79 11.30
C GLY A 31 -14.03 10.94 12.41
N VAL A 32 -13.27 9.99 12.98
CA VAL A 32 -13.73 9.16 14.10
C VAL A 32 -12.82 9.41 15.31
N ALA A 33 -13.41 9.60 16.48
CA ALA A 33 -12.67 9.74 17.71
C ALA A 33 -12.07 8.39 18.13
N VAL A 34 -10.76 8.35 18.32
CA VAL A 34 -10.03 7.17 18.80
C VAL A 34 -9.11 7.55 19.94
N ARG A 35 -8.82 6.59 20.79
CA ARG A 35 -7.84 6.69 21.86
C ARG A 35 -6.55 6.00 21.41
N HIS A 36 -5.41 6.66 21.56
CA HIS A 36 -4.09 6.07 21.35
C HIS A 36 -3.65 5.35 22.63
N VAL A 37 -3.41 4.07 22.53
CA VAL A 37 -2.98 3.23 23.64
C VAL A 37 -1.60 2.66 23.35
N PRO A 38 -0.57 3.04 24.11
CA PRO A 38 0.75 2.43 23.99
C PRO A 38 0.66 0.91 24.13
N TRP A 39 1.33 0.19 23.25
CA TRP A 39 1.29 -1.27 23.27
C TRP A 39 2.68 -1.90 23.37
N LEU A 40 3.53 -1.66 22.38
CA LEU A 40 4.90 -2.19 22.32
C LEU A 40 5.87 -1.07 21.96
N SER A 41 7.11 -1.19 22.41
CA SER A 41 8.19 -0.26 22.04
C SER A 41 9.49 -1.02 21.87
N PHE A 42 10.25 -0.63 20.82
CA PHE A 42 11.52 -1.23 20.47
C PHE A 42 12.56 -0.15 20.27
N ALA A 43 13.69 -0.26 20.98
CA ALA A 43 14.86 0.60 20.76
C ALA A 43 15.76 -0.02 19.70
N LEU A 44 16.26 0.81 18.80
CA LEU A 44 17.25 0.47 17.79
C LEU A 44 18.59 1.13 18.14
N ASP A 45 19.66 0.35 18.02
CA ASP A 45 20.99 0.89 18.13
C ASP A 45 21.33 1.67 16.85
N VAL A 46 21.70 2.93 16.99
CA VAL A 46 22.21 3.73 15.86
C VAL A 46 23.67 3.36 15.62
N PRO A 47 24.09 3.12 14.36
CA PRO A 47 25.49 2.89 14.07
C PRO A 47 26.32 4.09 14.52
N ALA A 48 27.35 3.83 15.36
CA ALA A 48 28.23 4.91 15.85
C ALA A 48 28.97 5.56 14.69
N THR A 49 28.89 6.86 14.60
CA THR A 49 29.73 7.65 13.68
C THR A 49 31.06 7.94 14.37
N ALA A 50 32.18 7.60 13.74
CA ALA A 50 33.49 7.79 14.34
C ALA A 50 33.72 9.23 14.79
N GLY A 51 34.04 9.42 16.08
CA GLY A 51 34.36 10.74 16.66
C GLY A 51 33.20 11.49 17.31
N GLN A 52 32.01 10.93 17.40
CA GLN A 52 30.87 11.50 18.15
C GLN A 52 30.89 11.08 19.63
N ASP A 53 30.37 11.95 20.49
CA ASP A 53 30.20 11.69 21.91
C ASP A 53 28.95 10.80 22.12
N PRO A 54 29.07 9.56 22.66
CA PRO A 54 27.93 8.66 22.85
C PRO A 54 26.79 9.27 23.70
N ALA A 55 27.07 10.26 24.52
CA ALA A 55 26.05 10.96 25.32
C ALA A 55 25.18 11.92 24.48
N ARG A 56 25.59 12.24 23.27
CA ARG A 56 24.87 13.09 22.31
C ARG A 56 24.31 12.33 21.14
N ASP A 57 24.49 11.00 21.09
CA ASP A 57 23.94 10.20 20.01
C ASP A 57 22.41 10.20 20.03
N PRO A 58 21.77 10.34 18.88
CA PRO A 58 20.32 10.25 18.78
C PRO A 58 19.83 8.85 19.16
N ARG A 59 18.72 8.77 19.84
CA ARG A 59 18.05 7.49 20.15
C ARG A 59 16.93 7.23 19.17
N VAL A 60 16.83 6.00 18.66
CA VAL A 60 15.76 5.58 17.77
C VAL A 60 14.85 4.61 18.51
N VAL A 61 13.57 4.93 18.55
CA VAL A 61 12.54 4.11 19.18
C VAL A 61 11.37 3.92 18.22
N LEU A 62 10.92 2.68 18.06
CA LEU A 62 9.72 2.34 17.31
C LEU A 62 8.59 2.06 18.29
N HIS A 63 7.60 2.92 18.36
CA HIS A 63 6.41 2.68 19.18
C HIS A 63 5.29 2.07 18.35
N LEU A 64 4.66 1.01 18.84
CA LEU A 64 3.41 0.49 18.34
C LEU A 64 2.27 0.96 19.25
N LEU A 65 1.34 1.70 18.68
CA LEU A 65 0.17 2.21 19.39
C LEU A 65 -1.09 1.55 18.86
N ARG A 66 -2.03 1.19 19.73
CA ARG A 66 -3.37 0.78 19.31
C ARG A 66 -4.27 2.00 19.23
N LEU A 67 -5.02 2.08 18.15
CA LEU A 67 -6.10 3.04 17.93
C LEU A 67 -7.41 2.34 18.28
N LEU A 68 -8.01 2.73 19.39
CA LEU A 68 -9.25 2.13 19.89
C LEU A 68 -10.40 3.14 19.84
N GLY A 69 -11.48 2.80 19.15
CA GLY A 69 -12.70 3.60 19.03
C GLY A 69 -13.87 2.76 18.57
N ASP A 70 -15.02 3.39 18.29
CA ASP A 70 -16.21 2.70 17.79
C ASP A 70 -15.92 2.05 16.43
N GLY A 71 -15.91 0.71 16.41
CA GLY A 71 -15.58 -0.07 15.21
C GLY A 71 -14.12 0.00 14.76
N VAL A 72 -13.23 0.64 15.54
CA VAL A 72 -11.80 0.80 15.24
C VAL A 72 -10.96 0.04 16.25
N ASP A 73 -10.14 -0.90 15.77
CA ASP A 73 -9.07 -1.56 16.51
C ASP A 73 -7.91 -1.80 15.53
N LEU A 74 -7.01 -0.83 15.45
CA LEU A 74 -5.89 -0.83 14.53
C LEU A 74 -4.57 -0.63 15.29
N VAL A 75 -3.47 -1.08 14.71
CA VAL A 75 -2.12 -0.81 15.22
C VAL A 75 -1.41 0.13 14.28
N VAL A 76 -0.80 1.17 14.83
CA VAL A 76 0.06 2.09 14.08
C VAL A 76 1.47 2.07 14.63
N GLN A 77 2.45 2.18 13.71
CA GLN A 77 3.85 2.38 14.05
C GLN A 77 4.20 3.87 14.03
N VAL A 78 4.86 4.30 15.08
CA VAL A 78 5.38 5.66 15.25
C VAL A 78 6.88 5.56 15.53
N PRO A 79 7.73 5.57 14.48
CA PRO A 79 9.18 5.65 14.65
C PRO A 79 9.54 7.06 15.10
N LEU A 80 10.35 7.17 16.14
CA LEU A 80 10.83 8.44 16.66
C LEU A 80 12.34 8.45 16.75
N VAL A 81 12.91 9.65 16.51
CA VAL A 81 14.29 9.97 16.86
C VAL A 81 14.28 11.01 17.97
N LEU A 82 14.98 10.71 19.04
CA LEU A 82 15.13 11.55 20.21
C LEU A 82 16.55 12.09 20.22
N GLU A 83 16.71 13.40 20.03
CA GLU A 83 18.00 14.08 20.09
C GLU A 83 18.13 14.80 21.44
N PRO A 84 19.28 14.72 22.14
CA PRO A 84 19.50 15.50 23.35
C PRO A 84 19.38 17.00 23.04
N GLY A 85 18.45 17.67 23.72
CA GLY A 85 18.29 19.12 23.61
C GLY A 85 19.15 19.86 24.63
N ASP A 86 19.68 21.03 24.24
CA ASP A 86 20.30 21.94 25.23
C ASP A 86 19.25 22.40 26.24
N ALA A 87 19.64 22.46 27.54
CA ALA A 87 18.75 22.80 28.65
C ALA A 87 18.29 24.27 28.65
N SER A 88 18.43 25.01 27.57
CA SER A 88 17.95 26.39 27.47
C SER A 88 16.42 26.43 27.36
N PRO A 89 15.71 27.18 28.21
CA PRO A 89 14.25 27.29 28.11
C PRO A 89 13.88 27.93 26.77
N ALA A 90 12.95 27.29 26.03
CA ALA A 90 12.36 27.88 24.85
C ALA A 90 11.74 29.25 25.17
N ALA A 91 12.06 30.27 24.41
CA ALA A 91 11.38 31.55 24.49
C ALA A 91 9.88 31.35 24.19
N PRO A 92 8.95 31.97 24.95
CA PRO A 92 7.53 31.85 24.68
C PRO A 92 7.23 32.68 23.42
N GLY A 93 7.08 32.02 22.26
CA GLY A 93 6.80 32.73 21.00
C GLY A 93 6.56 31.90 19.77
N ASP A 94 6.93 30.61 19.71
CA ASP A 94 6.75 29.80 18.51
C ASP A 94 5.45 28.99 18.50
N ALA A 95 4.33 29.72 18.60
CA ALA A 95 3.03 29.13 18.25
C ALA A 95 2.91 29.05 16.73
N HIS A 96 2.81 27.86 16.23
CA HIS A 96 2.64 27.53 14.81
C HIS A 96 1.39 28.19 14.25
N THR A 97 1.54 29.09 13.29
CA THR A 97 0.42 29.65 12.50
C THR A 97 0.13 28.68 11.35
N PRO A 98 -1.10 28.15 11.22
CA PRO A 98 -1.48 27.33 10.09
C PRO A 98 -1.82 28.20 8.89
N GLY A 99 -1.11 28.08 7.81
CA GLY A 99 -1.48 28.70 6.54
C GLY A 99 -0.31 29.25 5.74
N GLY A 100 0.34 28.40 4.96
CA GLY A 100 1.29 28.82 3.94
C GLY A 100 1.53 27.70 2.93
N ALA A 101 1.19 27.96 1.66
CA ALA A 101 1.44 27.05 0.54
C ALA A 101 2.94 26.68 0.46
N ALA A 102 3.21 25.39 0.26
CA ALA A 102 4.56 24.85 0.17
C ALA A 102 5.30 25.41 -1.09
N PRO A 103 6.52 25.95 -0.96
CA PRO A 103 7.34 26.27 -2.11
C PRO A 103 8.01 25.02 -2.70
N SER A 104 8.20 25.02 -4.01
CA SER A 104 8.86 23.97 -4.80
C SER A 104 10.28 23.70 -4.31
N ALA A 105 10.62 22.42 -4.09
CA ALA A 105 11.86 21.97 -3.50
C ALA A 105 13.04 21.98 -4.47
N GLY A 106 14.11 22.71 -4.11
CA GLY A 106 15.47 22.56 -4.64
C GLY A 106 16.25 21.46 -3.89
N PRO A 107 17.39 20.97 -4.41
CA PRO A 107 18.16 19.88 -3.81
C PRO A 107 18.84 20.34 -2.51
N GLY A 108 18.65 19.56 -1.43
CA GLY A 108 19.29 19.77 -0.13
C GLY A 108 18.33 20.26 0.96
N ARG A 109 17.23 19.52 1.21
CA ARG A 109 16.29 19.91 2.27
C ARG A 109 16.82 19.52 3.65
N ALA A 110 16.85 20.50 4.57
CA ALA A 110 17.07 20.30 6.00
C ALA A 110 16.11 19.21 6.57
N PRO A 111 16.50 18.49 7.64
CA PRO A 111 15.62 17.51 8.29
C PRO A 111 14.28 18.15 8.62
N ALA A 112 13.23 17.34 8.58
CA ALA A 112 11.87 17.80 8.90
C ALA A 112 11.85 18.48 10.26
N ALA A 113 11.01 19.52 10.42
CA ALA A 113 10.88 20.22 11.69
C ALA A 113 10.55 19.22 12.82
N PRO A 114 11.09 19.44 14.04
CA PRO A 114 10.81 18.56 15.18
C PRO A 114 9.32 18.61 15.53
N LEU A 115 8.81 17.49 16.07
CA LEU A 115 7.45 17.39 16.58
C LEU A 115 7.27 18.29 17.81
N GLY A 116 8.30 18.36 18.65
CA GLY A 116 8.31 19.10 19.88
C GLY A 116 9.47 18.72 20.79
N ARG A 117 9.38 19.14 22.06
CA ARG A 117 10.35 18.83 23.10
C ARG A 117 9.66 18.18 24.29
N VAL A 118 10.31 17.20 24.89
CA VAL A 118 9.84 16.52 26.10
C VAL A 118 11.00 16.39 27.10
N ARG A 119 10.69 16.38 28.39
CA ARG A 119 11.68 16.16 29.46
C ARG A 119 11.75 14.68 29.85
N ASP A 120 10.67 13.95 29.61
CA ASP A 120 10.61 12.52 29.77
C ASP A 120 10.03 11.92 28.49
N ALA A 121 10.83 11.14 27.80
CA ALA A 121 10.41 10.44 26.58
C ALA A 121 9.98 8.99 26.84
N GLY A 122 10.25 8.43 28.04
CA GLY A 122 10.20 6.99 28.25
C GLY A 122 11.31 6.26 27.49
N GLY A 123 11.15 4.97 27.24
CA GLY A 123 12.07 4.23 26.37
C GLY A 123 13.51 4.13 26.89
N GLY A 124 13.75 4.21 28.20
CA GLY A 124 15.08 4.18 28.81
C GLY A 124 15.85 5.50 28.69
N ALA A 125 15.15 6.60 28.38
CA ALA A 125 15.74 7.94 28.36
C ALA A 125 16.23 8.36 29.75
N THR A 126 17.39 9.02 29.83
CA THR A 126 17.99 9.46 31.09
C THR A 126 17.10 10.56 31.71
N ALA A 127 16.66 10.36 32.95
CA ALA A 127 15.84 11.35 33.67
C ALA A 127 16.57 12.70 33.74
N GLY A 128 15.87 13.80 33.42
CA GLY A 128 16.38 15.15 33.47
C GLY A 128 17.02 15.70 32.18
N THR A 129 17.16 14.89 31.12
CA THR A 129 17.58 15.36 29.80
C THR A 129 16.38 15.85 29.00
N ALA A 130 16.41 17.06 28.47
CA ALA A 130 15.42 17.50 27.49
C ALA A 130 15.69 16.84 26.14
N TRP A 131 14.63 16.29 25.52
CA TRP A 131 14.71 15.63 24.24
C TRP A 131 13.96 16.41 23.18
N VAL A 132 14.59 16.61 22.02
CA VAL A 132 13.92 17.05 20.79
C VAL A 132 13.42 15.82 20.05
N VAL A 133 12.12 15.80 19.75
CA VAL A 133 11.42 14.64 19.16
C VAL A 133 11.22 14.87 17.68
N HIS A 134 11.63 13.90 16.84
CA HIS A 134 11.46 13.93 15.39
C HIS A 134 10.69 12.71 14.90
N ASP A 135 9.96 12.86 13.77
CA ASP A 135 9.44 11.70 13.05
C ASP A 135 10.62 10.90 12.46
N GLY A 136 10.84 9.71 12.99
CA GLY A 136 11.95 8.87 12.58
C GLY A 136 11.92 8.48 11.10
N ALA A 137 10.73 8.36 10.50
CA ALA A 137 10.64 8.03 9.08
C ALA A 137 11.23 9.13 8.16
N ALA A 138 11.38 10.35 8.65
CA ALA A 138 12.00 11.45 7.93
C ALA A 138 13.43 11.75 8.41
N HIS A 139 14.01 10.90 9.27
CA HIS A 139 15.27 11.19 9.95
C HIS A 139 16.39 10.19 9.61
N PRO A 140 17.58 10.65 9.18
CA PRO A 140 18.70 9.76 8.76
C PRO A 140 19.14 8.74 9.84
N ALA A 141 19.15 9.13 11.12
CA ALA A 141 19.50 8.22 12.19
C ALA A 141 18.55 7.00 12.28
N CYS A 142 17.26 7.22 12.03
CA CYS A 142 16.29 6.11 11.96
C CYS A 142 16.55 5.23 10.73
N TRP A 143 16.86 5.81 9.58
CA TRP A 143 17.19 5.02 8.39
C TRP A 143 18.41 4.15 8.61
N ALA A 144 19.50 4.72 9.17
CA ALA A 144 20.69 3.98 9.53
C ALA A 144 20.39 2.81 10.47
N ALA A 145 19.61 3.08 11.53
CA ALA A 145 19.23 2.07 12.52
C ALA A 145 18.37 0.96 11.90
N LEU A 146 17.40 1.29 11.04
CA LEU A 146 16.57 0.31 10.33
C LEU A 146 17.41 -0.57 9.39
N LEU A 147 18.29 0.03 8.59
CA LEU A 147 19.18 -0.70 7.69
C LEU A 147 20.10 -1.69 8.44
N ALA A 148 20.57 -1.28 9.62
CA ALA A 148 21.51 -2.07 10.43
C ALA A 148 20.89 -3.30 11.08
N VAL A 149 19.55 -3.29 11.30
CA VAL A 149 18.81 -4.40 11.95
C VAL A 149 17.92 -5.18 10.99
N ALA A 150 17.76 -4.71 9.75
CA ALA A 150 16.92 -5.37 8.75
C ALA A 150 17.47 -6.75 8.38
N ASP A 151 16.56 -7.67 8.07
CA ASP A 151 16.86 -8.99 7.53
C ASP A 151 17.09 -8.86 6.02
N TRP A 152 18.36 -8.92 5.60
CA TRP A 152 18.74 -8.76 4.20
C TRP A 152 18.69 -10.11 3.45
N GLU A 153 18.06 -10.14 2.26
CA GLU A 153 18.14 -11.30 1.34
C GLU A 153 19.60 -11.61 0.96
N THR A 154 20.38 -10.57 0.72
CA THR A 154 21.83 -10.64 0.54
C THR A 154 22.41 -9.40 1.20
N THR A 155 23.20 -9.59 2.24
CA THR A 155 23.84 -8.48 2.93
C THR A 155 24.66 -7.66 1.94
N PRO A 156 24.47 -6.34 1.86
CA PRO A 156 25.26 -5.49 0.98
C PRO A 156 26.75 -5.66 1.28
N ALA A 157 27.55 -5.89 0.24
CA ALA A 157 28.99 -5.93 0.41
C ALA A 157 29.46 -4.57 0.93
N ALA A 158 30.25 -4.57 2.02
CA ALA A 158 30.97 -3.38 2.42
C ALA A 158 31.80 -2.89 1.22
N GLY A 159 31.56 -1.70 0.73
CA GLY A 159 32.47 -1.04 -0.18
C GLY A 159 33.84 -1.03 0.48
N GLY A 160 34.97 -1.08 -0.28
CA GLY A 160 36.32 -1.37 0.19
C GLY A 160 36.70 -0.83 1.57
N ALA A 161 37.76 -1.35 2.18
CA ALA A 161 38.13 -1.15 3.57
C ALA A 161 37.94 0.30 4.04
N GLY A 162 36.91 0.56 4.88
CA GLY A 162 36.62 1.87 5.48
C GLY A 162 35.38 2.59 4.97
N THR A 163 34.61 2.04 4.03
CA THR A 163 33.31 2.62 3.62
C THR A 163 32.17 1.95 4.39
N ASP A 164 31.29 2.78 4.97
CA ASP A 164 30.03 2.32 5.55
C ASP A 164 29.21 1.60 4.45
N PRO A 165 28.70 0.37 4.66
CA PRO A 165 27.85 -0.32 3.69
C PRO A 165 26.56 0.44 3.40
N PHE A 166 26.21 1.43 4.20
CA PHE A 166 25.00 2.24 4.10
C PHE A 166 25.32 3.72 3.89
N ASP A 167 25.75 4.08 2.68
CA ASP A 167 25.86 5.49 2.31
C ASP A 167 24.46 6.13 2.26
N LEU A 168 24.16 6.95 3.26
CA LEU A 168 22.91 7.71 3.34
C LEU A 168 22.97 9.06 2.60
N GLY A 169 24.09 9.39 1.94
CA GLY A 169 24.24 10.59 1.15
C GLY A 169 23.16 10.69 0.05
N GLY A 170 22.48 11.84 -0.04
CA GLY A 170 21.36 12.04 -0.96
C GLY A 170 20.05 11.34 -0.56
N GLY A 171 20.02 10.71 0.62
CA GLY A 171 18.79 10.13 1.19
C GLY A 171 17.71 11.18 1.40
N ARG A 172 16.45 10.85 1.04
CA ARG A 172 15.34 11.77 1.20
C ARG A 172 14.02 11.05 1.40
N ALA A 173 13.20 11.54 2.34
CA ALA A 173 11.83 11.13 2.49
C ALA A 173 10.98 11.66 1.31
N LEU A 174 10.08 10.83 0.80
CA LEU A 174 9.16 11.18 -0.28
C LEU A 174 7.83 11.66 0.31
N SER A 175 7.23 12.68 -0.31
CA SER A 175 5.99 13.30 0.18
C SER A 175 4.71 12.71 -0.40
N VAL A 176 4.83 11.70 -1.25
CA VAL A 176 3.75 11.25 -2.16
C VAL A 176 2.82 10.22 -1.54
N GLU A 177 3.27 9.42 -0.57
CA GLU A 177 2.47 8.32 -0.03
C GLU A 177 1.45 8.74 1.02
N GLN A 178 0.29 8.08 1.00
CA GLN A 178 -0.84 8.37 1.89
C GLN A 178 -0.98 7.37 3.05
N SER A 179 -0.46 6.14 2.93
CA SER A 179 -0.61 5.07 3.94
C SER A 179 0.68 4.73 4.69
N ASN A 180 1.83 4.90 4.05
CA ASN A 180 3.16 4.59 4.58
C ASN A 180 4.11 5.79 4.43
N SER A 181 5.35 5.65 4.87
CA SER A 181 6.39 6.67 4.64
C SER A 181 7.52 6.06 3.84
N SER A 182 7.78 6.61 2.66
CA SER A 182 8.83 6.14 1.76
C SER A 182 10.06 7.04 1.77
N VAL A 183 11.22 6.40 1.71
CA VAL A 183 12.52 7.06 1.70
C VAL A 183 13.35 6.51 0.55
N LEU A 184 13.85 7.40 -0.30
CA LEU A 184 14.83 7.05 -1.32
C LEU A 184 16.23 7.13 -0.74
N LEU A 185 17.01 6.06 -0.87
CA LEU A 185 18.39 5.91 -0.43
C LEU A 185 19.28 5.57 -1.62
N PRO A 186 19.79 6.56 -2.38
CA PRO A 186 20.53 6.30 -3.63
C PRO A 186 21.84 5.55 -3.43
N GLY A 187 22.53 5.77 -2.30
CA GLY A 187 23.82 5.17 -1.98
C GLY A 187 23.73 3.76 -1.40
N VAL A 188 22.55 3.24 -1.12
CA VAL A 188 22.37 1.91 -0.49
C VAL A 188 22.06 0.87 -1.57
N ALA A 189 22.84 -0.20 -1.66
CA ALA A 189 22.65 -1.36 -2.54
C ALA A 189 22.36 -1.02 -4.02
N GLY A 190 22.89 0.08 -4.53
CA GLY A 190 22.68 0.56 -5.91
C GLY A 190 21.39 1.35 -6.11
N GLY A 191 20.76 1.80 -5.04
CA GLY A 191 19.52 2.54 -4.98
C GLY A 191 18.41 1.71 -4.31
N THR A 192 17.98 2.18 -3.13
CA THR A 192 16.98 1.49 -2.30
C THR A 192 15.80 2.40 -2.03
N MET A 193 14.60 1.84 -2.10
CA MET A 193 13.38 2.41 -1.55
C MET A 193 13.12 1.75 -0.19
N LEU A 194 13.17 2.53 0.89
CA LEU A 194 12.77 2.12 2.22
C LEU A 194 11.33 2.57 2.46
N LYS A 195 10.40 1.62 2.64
CA LYS A 195 9.01 1.83 3.02
C LYS A 195 8.87 1.55 4.53
N VAL A 196 8.60 2.58 5.32
CA VAL A 196 8.28 2.47 6.75
C VAL A 196 6.78 2.31 6.88
N LEU A 197 6.34 1.14 7.33
CA LEU A 197 4.93 0.81 7.45
C LEU A 197 4.31 1.59 8.62
N ARG A 198 3.21 2.28 8.39
CA ARG A 198 2.52 3.09 9.40
C ARG A 198 1.34 2.37 10.02
N ALA A 199 0.52 1.71 9.22
CA ALA A 199 -0.51 0.79 9.71
C ALA A 199 0.07 -0.63 9.74
N ILE A 200 0.00 -1.28 10.90
CA ILE A 200 0.65 -2.57 11.13
C ILE A 200 -0.39 -3.68 11.11
N ALA A 201 -0.21 -4.63 10.21
CA ALA A 201 -0.92 -5.89 10.20
C ALA A 201 -0.16 -6.95 11.00
N ILE A 202 -0.86 -7.66 11.89
CA ILE A 202 -0.29 -8.77 12.63
C ILE A 202 -0.25 -9.99 11.73
N GLY A 203 0.92 -10.61 11.59
CA GLY A 203 1.17 -11.75 10.72
C GLY A 203 1.96 -11.38 9.46
N PRO A 204 2.07 -12.33 8.51
CA PRO A 204 2.80 -12.11 7.26
C PRO A 204 2.23 -10.92 6.48
N ASN A 205 3.09 -9.99 6.09
CA ASN A 205 2.69 -8.87 5.25
C ASN A 205 2.80 -9.26 3.77
N PRO A 206 1.71 -9.14 2.97
CA PRO A 206 1.72 -9.48 1.54
C PRO A 206 2.74 -8.68 0.73
N ASP A 207 3.01 -7.44 1.10
CA ASP A 207 4.01 -6.55 0.47
C ASP A 207 5.46 -7.04 0.68
N VAL A 208 5.67 -7.95 1.63
CA VAL A 208 6.95 -8.66 1.82
C VAL A 208 6.90 -10.04 1.18
N THR A 209 5.88 -10.83 1.51
CA THR A 209 5.83 -12.25 1.18
C THR A 209 5.60 -12.49 -0.31
N ILE A 210 4.76 -11.70 -0.97
CA ILE A 210 4.44 -11.88 -2.40
C ILE A 210 5.63 -11.48 -3.29
N PRO A 211 6.23 -10.28 -3.18
CA PRO A 211 7.40 -9.94 -3.99
C PRO A 211 8.59 -10.90 -3.81
N ARG A 212 8.83 -11.39 -2.58
CA ARG A 212 9.87 -12.39 -2.32
C ARG A 212 9.59 -13.71 -3.02
N ALA A 213 8.36 -14.21 -2.92
CA ALA A 213 7.96 -15.45 -3.58
C ALA A 213 8.05 -15.33 -5.11
N LEU A 214 7.65 -14.20 -5.69
CA LEU A 214 7.76 -13.92 -7.11
C LEU A 214 9.23 -13.86 -7.56
N ALA A 215 10.08 -13.15 -6.82
CA ALA A 215 11.52 -13.09 -7.10
C ALA A 215 12.19 -14.47 -7.01
N ALA A 216 11.80 -15.31 -6.04
CA ALA A 216 12.27 -16.69 -5.92
C ALA A 216 11.88 -17.57 -7.11
N GLN A 217 10.76 -17.25 -7.79
CA GLN A 217 10.34 -17.90 -9.05
C GLN A 217 11.04 -17.30 -10.29
N GLY A 218 11.96 -16.36 -10.12
CA GLY A 218 12.65 -15.67 -11.21
C GLY A 218 11.79 -14.64 -11.95
N TRP A 219 10.63 -14.25 -11.40
CA TRP A 219 9.79 -13.23 -12.00
C TRP A 219 10.30 -11.82 -11.67
N ALA A 220 10.68 -11.08 -12.71
CA ALA A 220 11.33 -9.77 -12.56
C ALA A 220 10.36 -8.58 -12.61
N GLY A 221 9.06 -8.81 -12.59
CA GLY A 221 8.03 -7.76 -12.70
C GLY A 221 7.72 -7.02 -11.39
N VAL A 222 8.44 -7.30 -10.29
CA VAL A 222 8.45 -6.49 -9.06
C VAL A 222 9.78 -5.79 -8.90
N PRO A 223 9.88 -4.65 -8.20
CA PRO A 223 11.16 -4.19 -7.68
C PRO A 223 11.77 -5.29 -6.81
N ARG A 224 13.05 -5.58 -7.01
CA ARG A 224 13.71 -6.67 -6.29
C ARG A 224 13.64 -6.44 -4.78
N PRO A 225 13.10 -7.37 -3.98
CA PRO A 225 13.15 -7.30 -2.53
C PRO A 225 14.62 -7.33 -2.07
N LEU A 226 14.98 -6.46 -1.13
CA LEU A 226 16.33 -6.36 -0.60
C LEU A 226 16.41 -6.77 0.86
N ALA A 227 15.49 -6.24 1.68
CA ALA A 227 15.44 -6.52 3.10
C ALA A 227 14.06 -6.19 3.68
N TRP A 228 13.83 -6.62 4.91
CA TRP A 228 12.65 -6.24 5.71
C TRP A 228 13.01 -6.19 7.19
N LEU A 229 12.19 -5.51 7.97
CA LEU A 229 12.26 -5.58 9.42
C LEU A 229 11.00 -6.24 9.95
N GLU A 230 11.17 -7.39 10.59
CA GLU A 230 10.10 -8.09 11.31
C GLU A 230 10.37 -8.03 12.81
N VAL A 231 9.31 -7.83 13.59
CA VAL A 231 9.36 -7.91 15.06
C VAL A 231 8.42 -8.99 15.54
N GLY A 232 8.89 -9.79 16.50
CA GLY A 232 8.10 -10.80 17.18
C GLY A 232 7.82 -10.44 18.63
N TRP A 233 6.72 -10.96 19.18
CA TRP A 233 6.36 -10.85 20.59
C TRP A 233 5.55 -12.05 21.06
N ASP A 234 5.54 -12.25 22.39
CA ASP A 234 4.75 -13.31 22.98
C ASP A 234 3.25 -12.95 22.98
N ALA A 235 2.41 -13.94 22.81
CA ALA A 235 0.96 -13.75 22.84
C ALA A 235 0.45 -13.22 24.20
N THR A 236 1.27 -13.30 25.25
CA THR A 236 1.00 -12.69 26.56
C THR A 236 1.05 -11.18 26.55
N ASP A 237 1.74 -10.61 25.57
CA ASP A 237 1.86 -9.16 25.35
C ASP A 237 0.66 -8.57 24.61
N ASP A 238 -0.22 -9.43 24.07
CA ASP A 238 -1.47 -8.95 23.49
C ASP A 238 -2.36 -8.38 24.60
N PRO A 239 -2.81 -7.15 24.46
CA PRO A 239 -3.79 -6.60 25.39
C PRO A 239 -5.05 -7.45 25.29
N ALA A 240 -5.48 -8.01 26.40
CA ALA A 240 -6.71 -8.79 26.51
C ALA A 240 -7.88 -7.92 26.05
N GLY A 241 -8.42 -8.19 24.86
CA GLY A 241 -9.71 -7.66 24.46
C GLY A 241 -10.79 -8.31 25.32
N PRO A 242 -11.82 -7.57 25.76
CA PRO A 242 -12.90 -8.15 26.54
C PRO A 242 -13.56 -9.30 25.76
N GLY A 243 -13.47 -10.53 26.28
CA GLY A 243 -14.26 -11.68 25.81
C GLY A 243 -13.57 -12.69 24.87
N ARG A 244 -12.28 -12.61 24.59
CA ARG A 244 -11.58 -13.67 23.84
C ARG A 244 -10.95 -14.69 24.78
N ALA A 245 -11.45 -15.95 24.72
CA ALA A 245 -10.80 -17.08 25.33
C ALA A 245 -9.35 -17.23 24.79
N ARG A 246 -8.39 -17.34 25.70
CA ARG A 246 -6.96 -17.41 25.40
C ARG A 246 -6.63 -18.81 24.84
N ALA A 247 -6.61 -18.96 23.52
CA ALA A 247 -5.98 -20.12 22.91
C ALA A 247 -4.47 -20.03 23.10
N PRO A 248 -3.72 -21.15 23.26
CA PRO A 248 -2.27 -21.13 23.28
C PRO A 248 -1.79 -20.58 21.92
N ALA A 249 -1.34 -19.34 21.92
CA ALA A 249 -1.01 -18.64 20.70
C ALA A 249 0.46 -18.86 20.37
N ALA A 250 0.72 -19.23 19.12
CA ALA A 250 2.06 -19.15 18.53
C ALA A 250 2.61 -17.71 18.68
N PRO A 251 3.95 -17.54 18.72
CA PRO A 251 4.57 -16.23 18.69
C PRO A 251 3.96 -15.39 17.56
N ARG A 252 3.65 -14.14 17.85
CA ARG A 252 3.11 -13.21 16.86
C ARG A 252 4.25 -12.37 16.31
N ALA A 253 4.11 -11.97 15.07
CA ALA A 253 5.09 -11.12 14.41
C ALA A 253 4.39 -10.09 13.52
N ALA A 254 5.09 -9.03 13.18
CA ALA A 254 4.67 -8.05 12.20
C ALA A 254 5.87 -7.40 11.51
N HIS A 255 5.68 -7.05 10.24
CA HIS A 255 6.66 -6.28 9.51
C HIS A 255 6.51 -4.78 9.81
N LEU A 256 7.64 -4.11 10.02
CA LEU A 256 7.70 -2.68 10.34
C LEU A 256 8.31 -1.85 9.22
N ALA A 257 9.17 -2.44 8.41
CA ALA A 257 9.79 -1.79 7.27
C ALA A 257 10.07 -2.78 6.13
N ILE A 258 10.10 -2.27 4.91
CA ILE A 258 10.40 -3.02 3.69
C ILE A 258 11.43 -2.23 2.90
N LEU A 259 12.43 -2.92 2.38
CA LEU A 259 13.45 -2.36 1.51
C LEU A 259 13.40 -3.07 0.16
N SER A 260 13.25 -2.30 -0.90
CA SER A 260 13.24 -2.80 -2.28
C SER A 260 14.16 -1.99 -3.17
N GLU A 261 14.51 -2.55 -4.31
CA GLU A 261 15.23 -1.85 -5.37
C GLU A 261 14.49 -0.56 -5.78
N PHE A 262 15.22 0.55 -5.87
CA PHE A 262 14.70 1.74 -6.51
C PHE A 262 14.74 1.58 -8.03
N VAL A 263 13.60 1.71 -8.69
CA VAL A 263 13.50 1.60 -10.15
C VAL A 263 13.81 2.97 -10.77
N ASP A 264 15.08 3.16 -11.12
CA ASP A 264 15.54 4.44 -11.68
C ASP A 264 14.89 4.77 -13.02
N GLY A 265 14.54 6.04 -13.19
CA GLY A 265 13.89 6.55 -14.40
C GLY A 265 12.47 6.03 -14.61
N ALA A 266 11.88 5.37 -13.62
CA ALA A 266 10.49 4.92 -13.70
C ALA A 266 9.51 6.09 -13.55
N ARG A 267 8.37 5.95 -14.24
CA ARG A 267 7.20 6.82 -14.12
C ARG A 267 6.05 6.03 -13.54
N ASP A 268 5.28 6.67 -12.69
CA ASP A 268 3.99 6.14 -12.25
C ASP A 268 3.10 5.84 -13.46
N GLY A 269 2.46 4.68 -13.49
CA GLY A 269 1.68 4.21 -14.64
C GLY A 269 0.43 5.06 -14.87
N PHE A 270 -0.19 5.57 -13.81
CA PHE A 270 -1.35 6.45 -13.92
C PHE A 270 -0.96 7.83 -14.48
N ASP A 271 0.10 8.44 -13.95
CA ASP A 271 0.65 9.70 -14.45
C ASP A 271 1.10 9.58 -15.90
N LEU A 272 1.73 8.45 -16.25
CA LEU A 272 2.14 8.16 -17.61
C LEU A 272 0.92 8.09 -18.56
N ALA A 273 -0.11 7.35 -18.17
CA ALA A 273 -1.33 7.20 -18.96
C ALA A 273 -2.09 8.53 -19.11
N CYS A 274 -2.21 9.33 -18.02
CA CYS A 274 -2.78 10.67 -18.06
C CYS A 274 -2.03 11.60 -19.04
N ALA A 275 -0.69 11.54 -19.05
CA ALA A 275 0.11 12.34 -19.97
C ALA A 275 -0.12 11.95 -21.44
N TYR A 276 -0.22 10.65 -21.74
CA TYR A 276 -0.54 10.17 -23.10
C TYR A 276 -1.96 10.57 -23.52
N ALA A 277 -2.93 10.43 -22.60
CA ALA A 277 -4.31 10.83 -22.82
C ALA A 277 -4.42 12.32 -23.16
N GLY A 278 -3.78 13.19 -22.35
CA GLY A 278 -3.79 14.65 -22.58
C GLY A 278 -3.12 15.08 -23.87
N GLN A 279 -2.17 14.30 -24.38
CA GLN A 279 -1.52 14.54 -25.67
C GLN A 279 -2.29 13.95 -26.86
N GLY A 280 -3.34 13.17 -26.63
CA GLY A 280 -4.03 12.40 -27.66
C GLY A 280 -3.13 11.30 -28.28
N SER A 281 -2.04 10.93 -27.60
CA SER A 281 -1.12 9.91 -28.06
C SER A 281 -1.63 8.50 -27.72
N SER A 282 -1.46 7.53 -28.63
CA SER A 282 -1.86 6.15 -28.39
C SER A 282 -1.12 5.55 -27.19
N PHE A 283 -1.85 4.89 -26.30
CA PHE A 283 -1.31 4.12 -25.20
C PHE A 283 -1.35 2.61 -25.45
N ALA A 284 -1.78 2.19 -26.66
CA ALA A 284 -2.07 0.80 -26.98
C ALA A 284 -0.87 -0.15 -26.77
N ASP A 285 0.34 0.25 -27.21
CA ASP A 285 1.53 -0.59 -27.06
C ASP A 285 1.89 -0.80 -25.58
N LEU A 286 1.86 0.28 -24.78
CA LEU A 286 2.12 0.22 -23.33
C LEU A 286 1.04 -0.58 -22.60
N ALA A 287 -0.21 -0.45 -23.02
CA ALA A 287 -1.32 -1.22 -22.47
C ALA A 287 -1.19 -2.71 -22.80
N ALA A 288 -0.82 -3.05 -24.03
CA ALA A 288 -0.56 -4.43 -24.45
C ALA A 288 0.62 -5.04 -23.67
N ASP A 289 1.70 -4.28 -23.46
CA ASP A 289 2.83 -4.72 -22.63
C ASP A 289 2.40 -5.00 -21.19
N LEU A 290 1.58 -4.11 -20.60
CA LEU A 290 1.03 -4.31 -19.27
C LEU A 290 0.12 -5.55 -19.19
N GLY A 291 -0.68 -5.80 -20.22
CA GLY A 291 -1.51 -7.00 -20.32
C GLY A 291 -0.68 -8.29 -20.26
N ARG A 292 0.42 -8.36 -20.99
CA ARG A 292 1.36 -9.50 -20.93
C ARG A 292 1.98 -9.64 -19.53
N VAL A 293 2.46 -8.54 -18.97
CA VAL A 293 3.06 -8.55 -17.62
C VAL A 293 2.07 -9.03 -16.56
N LEU A 294 0.80 -8.63 -16.67
CA LEU A 294 -0.24 -9.09 -15.73
C LEU A 294 -0.56 -10.58 -15.88
N ALA A 295 -0.61 -11.11 -17.09
CA ALA A 295 -0.78 -12.55 -17.33
C ALA A 295 0.41 -13.34 -16.75
N ASP A 296 1.62 -12.86 -16.95
CA ASP A 296 2.86 -13.44 -16.39
C ASP A 296 2.88 -13.37 -14.85
N LEU A 297 2.40 -12.27 -14.26
CA LEU A 297 2.22 -12.14 -12.81
C LEU A 297 1.28 -13.23 -12.28
N HIS A 298 0.10 -13.37 -12.88
CA HIS A 298 -0.88 -14.37 -12.43
C HIS A 298 -0.33 -15.79 -12.57
N ALA A 299 0.41 -16.07 -13.64
CA ALA A 299 1.08 -17.35 -13.83
C ALA A 299 2.19 -17.58 -12.77
N ALA A 300 2.96 -16.55 -12.42
CA ALA A 300 3.98 -16.62 -11.38
C ALA A 300 3.36 -16.83 -9.99
N LEU A 301 2.26 -16.15 -9.68
CA LEU A 301 1.51 -16.34 -8.43
C LEU A 301 0.95 -17.76 -8.31
N ARG A 302 0.43 -18.35 -9.38
CA ARG A 302 -0.01 -19.76 -9.40
C ARG A 302 1.14 -20.76 -9.15
N ARG A 303 2.35 -20.42 -9.51
CA ARG A 303 3.54 -21.25 -9.21
C ARG A 303 4.06 -21.06 -7.79
N ALA A 304 3.91 -19.86 -7.25
CA ALA A 304 4.46 -19.49 -5.96
C ALA A 304 3.56 -19.84 -4.77
N PHE A 305 2.25 -19.90 -4.98
CA PHE A 305 1.23 -20.09 -3.95
C PHE A 305 0.23 -21.18 -4.32
N ASP A 306 -0.46 -21.69 -3.31
CA ASP A 306 -1.50 -22.68 -3.51
C ASP A 306 -2.63 -22.13 -4.39
N VAL A 307 -3.07 -22.95 -5.32
CA VAL A 307 -4.22 -22.67 -6.17
C VAL A 307 -5.45 -23.34 -5.57
N GLY A 308 -6.48 -22.54 -5.33
CA GLY A 308 -7.75 -22.99 -4.76
C GLY A 308 -8.61 -23.81 -5.73
N SER A 309 -9.85 -24.04 -5.34
CA SER A 309 -10.87 -24.68 -6.19
C SER A 309 -11.32 -23.74 -7.30
N PRO A 310 -11.94 -24.28 -8.39
CA PRO A 310 -12.70 -23.45 -9.31
C PRO A 310 -13.75 -22.63 -8.56
N VAL A 311 -14.01 -21.40 -9.01
CA VAL A 311 -15.00 -20.54 -8.37
C VAL A 311 -16.40 -21.15 -8.53
N ASP A 312 -17.20 -21.13 -7.47
CA ASP A 312 -18.61 -21.45 -7.56
C ASP A 312 -19.38 -20.28 -8.20
N ALA A 313 -19.93 -20.50 -9.39
CA ALA A 313 -20.65 -19.46 -10.13
C ALA A 313 -21.87 -18.91 -9.37
N ARG A 314 -22.58 -19.76 -8.62
CA ARG A 314 -23.77 -19.34 -7.87
C ARG A 314 -23.38 -18.45 -6.72
N TRP A 315 -22.34 -18.86 -5.99
CA TRP A 315 -21.80 -18.07 -4.90
C TRP A 315 -21.26 -16.73 -5.41
N LEU A 316 -20.48 -16.75 -6.50
CA LEU A 316 -19.93 -15.53 -7.08
C LEU A 316 -21.00 -14.52 -7.47
N VAL A 317 -22.02 -14.98 -8.23
CA VAL A 317 -23.13 -14.11 -8.65
C VAL A 317 -23.92 -13.60 -7.45
N ALA A 318 -24.16 -14.43 -6.43
CA ALA A 318 -24.87 -14.02 -5.22
C ALA A 318 -24.08 -12.95 -4.45
N ASP A 319 -22.75 -13.10 -4.33
CA ASP A 319 -21.90 -12.10 -3.66
C ASP A 319 -21.86 -10.78 -4.44
N LEU A 320 -21.68 -10.84 -5.77
CA LEU A 320 -21.67 -9.64 -6.62
C LEU A 320 -23.03 -8.90 -6.58
N ARG A 321 -24.15 -9.64 -6.54
CA ARG A 321 -25.48 -9.04 -6.37
C ARG A 321 -25.63 -8.35 -5.03
N ARG A 322 -25.25 -9.01 -3.94
CA ARG A 322 -25.34 -8.43 -2.59
C ARG A 322 -24.55 -7.10 -2.54
N ARG A 323 -23.30 -7.09 -3.04
CA ARG A 323 -22.47 -5.87 -3.09
C ARG A 323 -23.09 -4.78 -3.97
N SER A 324 -23.69 -5.19 -5.09
CA SER A 324 -24.42 -4.29 -5.98
C SER A 324 -25.64 -3.66 -5.30
N ASP A 325 -26.44 -4.45 -4.56
CA ASP A 325 -27.61 -3.96 -3.83
C ASP A 325 -27.22 -2.98 -2.72
N GLU A 326 -26.10 -3.22 -2.03
CA GLU A 326 -25.52 -2.30 -1.06
C GLU A 326 -25.10 -0.98 -1.73
N ALA A 327 -24.45 -1.04 -2.89
CA ALA A 327 -24.05 0.15 -3.65
C ALA A 327 -25.28 0.94 -4.16
N VAL A 328 -26.27 0.26 -4.72
CA VAL A 328 -27.55 0.84 -5.19
C VAL A 328 -28.27 1.56 -4.04
N THR A 329 -28.30 0.95 -2.85
CA THR A 329 -28.90 1.56 -1.66
C THR A 329 -28.11 2.79 -1.18
N SER A 330 -26.80 2.78 -1.38
CA SER A 330 -25.90 3.83 -0.90
C SER A 330 -25.79 5.04 -1.84
N SER A 331 -26.21 4.91 -3.11
CA SER A 331 -26.11 5.98 -4.11
C SER A 331 -27.41 6.18 -4.89
N SER A 332 -27.98 7.39 -4.83
CA SER A 332 -29.18 7.73 -5.60
C SER A 332 -28.95 7.65 -7.11
N ALA A 333 -27.73 7.89 -7.57
CA ALA A 333 -27.35 7.77 -8.98
C ALA A 333 -27.44 6.30 -9.45
N LEU A 334 -27.02 5.36 -8.62
CA LEU A 334 -27.16 3.91 -8.88
C LEU A 334 -28.60 3.45 -8.68
N GLY A 335 -29.32 4.00 -7.71
CA GLY A 335 -30.75 3.70 -7.49
C GLY A 335 -31.60 3.91 -8.74
N ARG A 336 -31.30 4.95 -9.54
CA ARG A 336 -32.00 5.19 -10.81
C ARG A 336 -31.72 4.14 -11.89
N ARG A 337 -30.68 3.32 -11.73
CA ARG A 337 -30.23 2.24 -12.65
C ARG A 337 -30.50 0.84 -12.11
N ALA A 338 -31.19 0.73 -10.98
CA ALA A 338 -31.36 -0.52 -10.27
C ALA A 338 -31.93 -1.66 -11.14
N THR A 339 -32.91 -1.35 -12.01
CA THR A 339 -33.52 -2.33 -12.92
C THR A 339 -32.53 -2.87 -13.94
N GLU A 340 -31.74 -1.99 -14.57
CA GLU A 340 -30.73 -2.35 -15.57
C GLU A 340 -29.58 -3.12 -14.94
N ILE A 341 -29.17 -2.75 -13.72
CA ILE A 341 -28.17 -3.45 -12.93
C ILE A 341 -28.65 -4.87 -12.58
N ALA A 342 -29.90 -5.01 -12.12
CA ALA A 342 -30.47 -6.33 -11.83
C ALA A 342 -30.54 -7.21 -13.08
N ALA A 343 -30.98 -6.64 -14.22
CA ALA A 343 -31.03 -7.35 -15.49
C ALA A 343 -29.63 -7.77 -15.99
N PHE A 344 -28.59 -6.98 -15.74
CA PHE A 344 -27.20 -7.34 -16.03
C PHE A 344 -26.78 -8.59 -15.24
N TRP A 345 -27.08 -8.65 -13.94
CA TRP A 345 -26.76 -9.79 -13.11
C TRP A 345 -27.55 -11.04 -13.49
N ASP A 346 -28.81 -10.91 -13.95
CA ASP A 346 -29.60 -12.03 -14.46
C ASP A 346 -28.96 -12.65 -15.72
N ARG A 347 -28.51 -11.83 -16.66
CA ARG A 347 -27.80 -12.29 -17.84
C ARG A 347 -26.46 -12.96 -17.48
N THR A 348 -25.71 -12.36 -16.55
CA THR A 348 -24.45 -12.92 -16.05
C THR A 348 -24.66 -14.29 -15.41
N ALA A 349 -25.68 -14.42 -14.54
CA ALA A 349 -26.04 -15.69 -13.90
C ALA A 349 -26.39 -16.76 -14.93
N ALA A 350 -27.23 -16.43 -15.92
CA ALA A 350 -27.62 -17.36 -16.98
C ALA A 350 -26.41 -17.81 -17.82
N ARG A 351 -25.50 -16.88 -18.12
CA ARG A 351 -24.27 -17.17 -18.87
C ARG A 351 -23.36 -18.13 -18.10
N LEU A 352 -23.04 -17.83 -16.84
CA LEU A 352 -22.16 -18.66 -16.01
C LEU A 352 -22.80 -20.03 -15.71
N ALA A 353 -24.12 -20.12 -15.53
CA ALA A 353 -24.82 -21.38 -15.36
C ALA A 353 -24.71 -22.29 -16.60
N SER A 354 -24.59 -21.72 -17.80
CA SER A 354 -24.40 -22.53 -19.02
C SER A 354 -23.01 -23.16 -19.09
N VAL A 355 -22.00 -22.48 -18.52
CA VAL A 355 -20.59 -22.91 -18.53
C VAL A 355 -20.32 -23.97 -17.45
N THR A 356 -20.99 -23.91 -16.29
CA THR A 356 -20.78 -24.86 -15.17
C THR A 356 -21.13 -26.32 -15.48
N ARG A 357 -21.71 -26.60 -16.64
CA ARG A 357 -21.95 -27.98 -17.12
C ARG A 357 -20.66 -28.69 -17.54
N VAL A 358 -19.57 -27.93 -17.77
CA VAL A 358 -18.25 -28.46 -18.11
C VAL A 358 -17.38 -28.43 -16.86
N PRO A 359 -16.80 -29.55 -16.42
CA PRO A 359 -15.88 -29.56 -15.31
C PRO A 359 -14.68 -28.60 -15.55
N ASP A 360 -14.27 -27.89 -14.51
CA ASP A 360 -13.15 -26.95 -14.52
C ASP A 360 -13.23 -25.82 -15.59
N ALA A 361 -14.41 -25.51 -16.11
CA ALA A 361 -14.61 -24.44 -17.09
C ALA A 361 -14.52 -23.03 -16.47
N LEU A 362 -14.62 -22.91 -15.15
CA LEU A 362 -14.46 -21.66 -14.43
C LEU A 362 -13.06 -21.52 -13.86
N PRO A 363 -12.53 -20.27 -13.76
CA PRO A 363 -11.20 -20.05 -13.23
C PRO A 363 -11.10 -20.48 -11.76
N ARG A 364 -9.91 -20.94 -11.39
CA ARG A 364 -9.58 -21.26 -10.00
C ARG A 364 -9.25 -20.00 -9.23
N LEU A 365 -9.59 -19.99 -7.93
CA LEU A 365 -9.17 -18.95 -7.02
C LEU A 365 -7.67 -19.07 -6.77
N GLN A 366 -6.96 -17.96 -6.76
CA GLN A 366 -5.53 -17.89 -6.53
C GLN A 366 -5.14 -16.66 -5.71
N THR A 367 -3.89 -16.57 -5.28
CA THR A 367 -3.34 -15.32 -4.79
C THR A 367 -3.36 -14.29 -5.92
N VAL A 368 -3.82 -13.09 -5.62
CA VAL A 368 -3.96 -11.95 -6.54
C VAL A 368 -3.31 -10.71 -5.93
N HIS A 369 -3.17 -9.65 -6.71
CA HIS A 369 -2.76 -8.36 -6.17
C HIS A 369 -3.84 -7.76 -5.24
N GLY A 370 -5.10 -7.84 -5.66
CA GLY A 370 -6.28 -7.49 -4.87
C GLY A 370 -6.69 -6.01 -4.91
N ASP A 371 -5.82 -5.09 -5.32
CA ASP A 371 -6.15 -3.67 -5.56
C ASP A 371 -5.32 -3.10 -6.72
N LEU A 372 -5.18 -3.86 -7.79
CA LEU A 372 -4.37 -3.45 -8.93
C LEU A 372 -5.05 -2.34 -9.75
N HIS A 373 -4.32 -1.28 -9.97
CA HIS A 373 -4.66 -0.16 -10.86
C HIS A 373 -3.39 0.50 -11.41
N LEU A 374 -3.50 1.43 -12.34
CA LEU A 374 -2.33 2.06 -12.97
C LEU A 374 -1.41 2.80 -11.97
N GLY A 375 -1.90 3.26 -10.83
CA GLY A 375 -1.08 3.85 -9.77
C GLY A 375 -0.30 2.81 -8.94
N GLN A 376 -0.52 1.50 -9.17
CA GLN A 376 0.24 0.43 -8.53
C GLN A 376 1.26 -0.21 -9.49
N VAL A 377 1.52 0.44 -10.62
CA VAL A 377 2.54 0.00 -11.56
C VAL A 377 3.47 1.14 -11.95
N LEU A 378 4.75 0.82 -12.10
CA LEU A 378 5.77 1.72 -12.61
C LEU A 378 6.19 1.28 -14.00
N HIS A 379 6.48 2.23 -14.88
CA HIS A 379 7.08 1.95 -16.18
C HIS A 379 8.43 2.65 -16.33
N ALA A 380 9.47 1.87 -16.60
CA ALA A 380 10.80 2.37 -16.94
C ALA A 380 11.23 1.84 -18.31
N ARG A 381 11.79 2.71 -19.16
CA ARG A 381 12.22 2.31 -20.51
C ARG A 381 13.16 1.11 -20.53
N ARG A 382 14.01 0.99 -19.52
CA ARG A 382 15.01 -0.09 -19.40
C ARG A 382 14.43 -1.38 -18.82
N PHE A 383 13.44 -1.28 -17.93
CA PHE A 383 12.97 -2.40 -17.11
C PHE A 383 11.54 -2.84 -17.42
N GLY A 384 10.84 -2.11 -18.31
CA GLY A 384 9.41 -2.34 -18.58
C GLY A 384 8.53 -2.00 -17.38
N TRP A 385 7.42 -2.72 -17.25
CA TRP A 385 6.48 -2.56 -16.14
C TRP A 385 6.95 -3.29 -14.89
N LYS A 386 6.73 -2.64 -13.74
CA LYS A 386 6.91 -3.21 -12.40
C LYS A 386 5.62 -3.03 -11.62
N VAL A 387 5.20 -4.06 -10.90
CA VAL A 387 4.01 -4.06 -10.04
C VAL A 387 4.44 -3.82 -8.60
N LEU A 388 3.70 -2.98 -7.89
CA LEU A 388 3.98 -2.53 -6.52
C LEU A 388 2.77 -2.84 -5.62
N ASP A 389 2.96 -2.76 -4.31
CA ASP A 389 1.92 -2.58 -3.29
C ASP A 389 0.88 -3.72 -3.23
N PHE A 390 1.32 -4.90 -2.84
CA PHE A 390 0.49 -6.10 -2.72
C PHE A 390 -0.38 -6.14 -1.45
N GLU A 391 -0.63 -5.00 -0.79
CA GLU A 391 -1.40 -4.95 0.45
C GLU A 391 -2.91 -5.26 0.28
N GLY A 392 -3.41 -5.28 -0.96
CA GLY A 392 -4.82 -5.43 -1.27
C GLY A 392 -5.67 -4.20 -0.90
N GLU A 393 -6.98 -4.27 -1.06
CA GLU A 393 -7.91 -3.14 -0.86
C GLU A 393 -7.86 -2.61 0.58
N PRO A 394 -7.47 -1.34 0.83
CA PRO A 394 -7.25 -0.80 2.18
C PRO A 394 -8.48 -0.86 3.12
N LEU A 395 -9.68 -0.79 2.55
CA LEU A 395 -10.93 -0.79 3.32
C LEU A 395 -11.39 -2.19 3.74
N ARG A 396 -10.77 -3.26 3.24
CA ARG A 396 -11.08 -4.63 3.66
C ARG A 396 -10.29 -5.00 4.92
N PRO A 397 -10.85 -5.83 5.80
CA PRO A 397 -10.09 -6.44 6.90
C PRO A 397 -8.87 -7.19 6.36
N VAL A 398 -7.73 -7.11 7.04
CA VAL A 398 -6.47 -7.74 6.60
C VAL A 398 -6.64 -9.23 6.27
N ALA A 399 -7.41 -9.95 7.08
CA ALA A 399 -7.71 -11.38 6.87
C ALA A 399 -8.51 -11.66 5.58
N GLU A 400 -9.13 -10.66 4.99
CA GLU A 400 -9.86 -10.79 3.72
C GLU A 400 -9.01 -10.38 2.51
N ARG A 401 -8.06 -9.46 2.69
CA ARG A 401 -7.18 -8.99 1.61
C ARG A 401 -6.27 -10.07 1.06
N THR A 402 -5.92 -11.07 1.89
CA THR A 402 -4.99 -12.15 1.55
C THR A 402 -5.70 -13.43 1.12
N ARG A 403 -7.03 -13.43 1.03
CA ARG A 403 -7.78 -14.61 0.55
C ARG A 403 -7.59 -14.79 -0.96
N PRO A 404 -7.47 -16.05 -1.41
CA PRO A 404 -7.51 -16.33 -2.84
C PRO A 404 -8.76 -15.75 -3.49
N ASP A 405 -8.60 -15.12 -4.65
CA ASP A 405 -9.69 -14.52 -5.43
C ASP A 405 -9.48 -14.81 -6.93
N LEU A 406 -10.34 -14.28 -7.77
CA LEU A 406 -10.22 -14.37 -9.22
C LEU A 406 -9.14 -13.40 -9.73
N ALA A 407 -8.18 -13.92 -10.49
CA ALA A 407 -7.15 -13.11 -11.16
C ALA A 407 -7.77 -11.99 -12.03
N LEU A 408 -8.95 -12.23 -12.56
CA LEU A 408 -9.69 -11.25 -13.38
C LEU A 408 -10.16 -10.01 -12.60
N ARG A 409 -10.08 -9.99 -11.25
CA ARG A 409 -10.29 -8.75 -10.47
C ARG A 409 -9.19 -7.73 -10.73
N ASP A 410 -7.94 -8.18 -10.79
CA ASP A 410 -6.81 -7.30 -11.11
C ASP A 410 -6.94 -6.77 -12.54
N VAL A 411 -7.39 -7.61 -13.48
CA VAL A 411 -7.71 -7.20 -14.85
C VAL A 411 -8.79 -6.10 -14.87
N ALA A 412 -9.88 -6.29 -14.13
CA ALA A 412 -10.96 -5.30 -14.03
C ALA A 412 -10.46 -3.97 -13.43
N GLY A 413 -9.56 -4.01 -12.45
CA GLY A 413 -8.96 -2.81 -11.85
C GLY A 413 -8.14 -2.00 -12.86
N ILE A 414 -7.31 -2.65 -13.66
CA ILE A 414 -6.55 -1.98 -14.75
C ILE A 414 -7.51 -1.43 -15.82
N VAL A 415 -8.51 -2.19 -16.24
CA VAL A 415 -9.53 -1.74 -17.20
C VAL A 415 -10.20 -0.45 -16.72
N ARG A 416 -10.55 -0.37 -15.45
CA ARG A 416 -11.14 0.83 -14.84
C ARG A 416 -10.14 2.00 -14.83
N SER A 417 -8.86 1.72 -14.58
CA SER A 417 -7.84 2.77 -14.52
C SER A 417 -7.67 3.52 -15.84
N PHE A 418 -7.90 2.89 -16.99
CA PHE A 418 -7.86 3.60 -18.28
C PHE A 418 -8.98 4.62 -18.43
N ASP A 419 -10.17 4.34 -17.88
CA ASP A 419 -11.27 5.32 -17.86
C ASP A 419 -10.90 6.55 -17.03
N TYR A 420 -10.29 6.32 -15.85
CA TYR A 420 -9.79 7.41 -15.00
C TYR A 420 -8.67 8.20 -15.68
N ALA A 421 -7.71 7.50 -16.30
CA ALA A 421 -6.59 8.17 -16.99
C ALA A 421 -7.08 9.02 -18.16
N ALA A 422 -8.09 8.57 -18.91
CA ALA A 422 -8.70 9.36 -19.97
C ALA A 422 -9.40 10.61 -19.44
N ALA A 423 -10.16 10.49 -18.35
CA ALA A 423 -10.89 11.61 -17.77
C ALA A 423 -9.94 12.63 -17.12
N VAL A 424 -9.02 12.19 -16.27
CA VAL A 424 -8.07 13.04 -15.55
C VAL A 424 -7.04 13.66 -16.50
N GLY A 425 -6.55 12.88 -17.46
CA GLY A 425 -5.66 13.33 -18.52
C GLY A 425 -6.34 14.19 -19.58
N ARG A 426 -7.69 14.28 -19.57
CA ARG A 426 -8.49 15.03 -20.53
C ARG A 426 -8.25 14.56 -21.96
N ALA A 427 -8.40 13.25 -22.20
CA ALA A 427 -8.31 12.69 -23.54
C ALA A 427 -9.25 13.44 -24.51
N PRO A 428 -8.80 13.71 -25.76
CA PRO A 428 -9.60 14.48 -26.73
C PRO A 428 -10.88 13.77 -27.16
N ASP A 429 -10.91 12.44 -27.06
CA ASP A 429 -12.09 11.63 -27.36
C ASP A 429 -12.16 10.35 -26.51
N ALA A 430 -13.30 9.68 -26.55
CA ALA A 430 -13.53 8.43 -25.82
C ALA A 430 -12.77 7.22 -26.45
N ALA A 431 -12.29 7.33 -27.69
CA ALA A 431 -11.64 6.23 -28.40
C ALA A 431 -10.30 5.88 -27.74
N TRP A 432 -9.63 6.85 -27.09
CA TRP A 432 -8.38 6.63 -26.39
C TRP A 432 -8.50 5.50 -25.36
N ALA A 433 -9.47 5.59 -24.44
CA ALA A 433 -9.67 4.57 -23.40
C ALA A 433 -10.14 3.23 -24.01
N VAL A 434 -10.98 3.28 -25.06
CA VAL A 434 -11.41 2.06 -25.78
C VAL A 434 -10.23 1.33 -26.36
N GLN A 435 -9.32 2.03 -27.04
CA GLN A 435 -8.12 1.42 -27.65
C GLN A 435 -7.17 0.86 -26.59
N ALA A 436 -6.93 1.59 -25.50
CA ALA A 436 -6.07 1.14 -24.41
C ALA A 436 -6.62 -0.13 -23.75
N ARG A 437 -7.93 -0.17 -23.43
CA ARG A 437 -8.58 -1.35 -22.86
C ARG A 437 -8.53 -2.55 -23.80
N ALA A 438 -8.85 -2.34 -25.09
CA ALA A 438 -8.84 -3.42 -26.07
C ALA A 438 -7.44 -4.02 -26.23
N ALA A 439 -6.40 -3.18 -26.35
CA ALA A 439 -5.02 -3.64 -26.48
C ALA A 439 -4.54 -4.41 -25.24
N PHE A 440 -4.90 -3.93 -24.05
CA PHE A 440 -4.58 -4.59 -22.77
C PHE A 440 -5.26 -5.95 -22.65
N LEU A 441 -6.59 -6.01 -22.86
CA LEU A 441 -7.37 -7.24 -22.70
C LEU A 441 -6.94 -8.31 -23.70
N ASP A 442 -6.76 -7.93 -24.97
CA ASP A 442 -6.33 -8.82 -26.03
C ASP A 442 -4.91 -9.39 -25.79
N ALA A 443 -4.00 -8.56 -25.26
CA ALA A 443 -2.66 -9.02 -24.90
C ALA A 443 -2.66 -9.91 -23.65
N TYR A 444 -3.46 -9.57 -22.62
CA TYR A 444 -3.63 -10.39 -21.43
C TYR A 444 -4.18 -11.79 -21.80
N GLU A 445 -5.26 -11.84 -22.56
CA GLU A 445 -5.93 -13.09 -22.92
C GLU A 445 -5.03 -14.02 -23.75
N ARG A 446 -4.27 -13.46 -24.72
CA ARG A 446 -3.31 -14.26 -25.47
C ARG A 446 -2.18 -14.83 -24.64
N ALA A 447 -1.80 -14.16 -23.57
CA ALA A 447 -0.71 -14.57 -22.68
C ALA A 447 -1.18 -15.42 -21.50
N ASP A 448 -2.48 -15.33 -21.11
CA ASP A 448 -2.99 -16.07 -19.95
C ASP A 448 -3.00 -17.58 -20.19
N THR A 449 -2.48 -18.30 -19.21
CA THR A 449 -2.35 -19.76 -19.22
C THR A 449 -3.33 -20.46 -18.27
N ALA A 450 -4.36 -19.75 -17.79
CA ALA A 450 -5.35 -20.32 -16.87
C ALA A 450 -6.32 -21.31 -17.56
N GLY A 451 -6.39 -21.28 -18.88
CA GLY A 451 -7.19 -22.25 -19.67
C GLY A 451 -8.69 -21.97 -19.65
N VAL A 452 -9.12 -20.78 -19.30
CA VAL A 452 -10.53 -20.35 -19.36
C VAL A 452 -10.88 -19.94 -20.78
N ASP A 453 -12.05 -20.35 -21.29
CA ASP A 453 -12.44 -19.94 -22.64
C ASP A 453 -12.75 -18.43 -22.72
N HIS A 454 -12.54 -17.86 -23.91
CA HIS A 454 -12.69 -16.43 -24.18
C HIS A 454 -14.04 -15.86 -23.70
N ALA A 455 -15.14 -16.51 -24.04
CA ALA A 455 -16.48 -16.00 -23.74
C ALA A 455 -16.81 -16.04 -22.23
N THR A 456 -16.22 -16.98 -21.49
CA THR A 456 -16.31 -17.05 -20.03
C THR A 456 -15.43 -15.97 -19.40
N SER A 457 -14.21 -15.81 -19.88
CA SER A 457 -13.29 -14.75 -19.43
C SER A 457 -13.89 -13.35 -19.65
N GLU A 458 -14.41 -13.07 -20.85
CA GLU A 458 -15.11 -11.82 -21.15
C GLU A 458 -16.28 -11.54 -20.21
N ALA A 459 -17.16 -12.54 -20.00
CA ALA A 459 -18.31 -12.41 -19.11
C ALA A 459 -17.89 -12.10 -17.66
N LEU A 460 -16.83 -12.75 -17.17
CA LEU A 460 -16.30 -12.51 -15.83
C LEU A 460 -15.62 -11.14 -15.71
N VAL A 461 -14.81 -10.75 -16.69
CA VAL A 461 -14.18 -9.40 -16.71
C VAL A 461 -15.24 -8.31 -16.70
N ARG A 462 -16.29 -8.44 -17.50
CA ARG A 462 -17.43 -7.49 -17.52
C ARG A 462 -18.12 -7.42 -16.16
N ALA A 463 -18.40 -8.57 -15.54
CA ALA A 463 -19.03 -8.65 -14.24
C ALA A 463 -18.20 -8.00 -13.14
N LEU A 464 -16.90 -8.30 -13.10
CA LEU A 464 -15.96 -7.74 -12.13
C LEU A 464 -15.69 -6.25 -12.37
N THR A 465 -15.69 -5.82 -13.63
CA THR A 465 -15.58 -4.39 -13.99
C THR A 465 -16.81 -3.61 -13.54
N LEU A 466 -18.02 -4.19 -13.66
CA LEU A 466 -19.22 -3.55 -13.13
C LEU A 466 -19.19 -3.48 -11.60
N ASP A 467 -18.82 -4.56 -10.92
CA ASP A 467 -18.67 -4.58 -9.44
C ASP A 467 -17.72 -3.47 -8.96
N LYS A 468 -16.53 -3.34 -9.60
CA LYS A 468 -15.58 -2.28 -9.27
C LYS A 468 -16.15 -0.89 -9.57
N ALA A 469 -16.83 -0.70 -10.70
CA ALA A 469 -17.43 0.59 -11.06
C ALA A 469 -18.53 1.02 -10.06
N LEU A 470 -19.37 0.08 -9.61
CA LEU A 470 -20.40 0.36 -8.59
C LEU A 470 -19.77 0.78 -7.26
N TYR A 471 -18.72 0.07 -6.81
CA TYR A 471 -17.95 0.46 -5.63
C TYR A 471 -17.35 1.87 -5.78
N GLU A 472 -16.74 2.16 -6.94
CA GLU A 472 -16.12 3.46 -7.22
C GLU A 472 -17.14 4.59 -7.20
N VAL A 473 -18.37 4.41 -7.71
CA VAL A 473 -19.43 5.44 -7.61
C VAL A 473 -19.68 5.80 -6.16
N VAL A 474 -19.82 4.82 -5.27
CA VAL A 474 -20.06 5.08 -3.84
C VAL A 474 -18.85 5.74 -3.18
N TYR A 475 -17.65 5.30 -3.53
CA TYR A 475 -16.41 5.87 -3.01
C TYR A 475 -16.22 7.33 -3.44
N GLU A 476 -16.37 7.63 -4.74
CA GLU A 476 -16.15 8.96 -5.27
C GLU A 476 -17.21 9.95 -4.78
N SER A 477 -18.48 9.55 -4.70
CA SER A 477 -19.54 10.42 -4.17
C SER A 477 -19.27 10.90 -2.73
N ARG A 478 -18.51 10.12 -1.94
CA ARG A 478 -18.16 10.45 -0.54
C ARG A 478 -16.86 11.21 -0.41
N ASN A 479 -15.87 10.90 -1.24
CA ASN A 479 -14.50 11.36 -1.08
C ASN A 479 -14.07 12.39 -2.11
N ARG A 480 -14.56 12.28 -3.37
CA ARG A 480 -14.20 13.14 -4.50
C ARG A 480 -15.42 13.31 -5.44
N PRO A 481 -16.47 14.05 -5.03
CA PRO A 481 -17.73 14.12 -5.78
C PRO A 481 -17.56 14.54 -7.26
N ASP A 482 -16.58 15.37 -7.57
CA ASP A 482 -16.27 15.78 -8.94
C ASP A 482 -15.81 14.64 -9.84
N TRP A 483 -15.41 13.49 -9.27
CA TRP A 483 -14.97 12.31 -10.00
C TRP A 483 -16.07 11.25 -10.16
N GLU A 484 -17.21 11.38 -9.47
CA GLU A 484 -18.36 10.46 -9.57
C GLU A 484 -18.82 10.22 -11.02
N PRO A 485 -18.82 11.22 -11.95
CA PRO A 485 -19.20 10.99 -13.33
C PRO A 485 -18.34 9.93 -14.06
N ILE A 486 -17.09 9.71 -13.66
CA ILE A 486 -16.19 8.75 -14.31
C ILE A 486 -16.69 7.31 -14.14
N PRO A 487 -16.89 6.79 -12.92
CA PRO A 487 -17.43 5.45 -12.75
C PRO A 487 -18.88 5.33 -13.20
N LEU A 488 -19.70 6.37 -13.11
CA LEU A 488 -21.08 6.35 -13.63
C LEU A 488 -21.11 6.12 -15.16
N ALA A 489 -20.26 6.78 -15.92
CA ALA A 489 -20.16 6.58 -17.36
C ALA A 489 -19.75 5.12 -17.71
N ALA A 490 -18.92 4.49 -16.90
CA ALA A 490 -18.57 3.10 -17.09
C ALA A 490 -19.74 2.16 -16.75
N VAL A 491 -20.49 2.42 -15.69
CA VAL A 491 -21.73 1.68 -15.38
C VAL A 491 -22.68 1.74 -16.57
N ASP A 492 -22.97 2.95 -17.09
CA ASP A 492 -23.87 3.13 -18.23
C ASP A 492 -23.41 2.37 -19.48
N ARG A 493 -22.10 2.41 -19.79
CA ARG A 493 -21.50 1.68 -20.92
C ARG A 493 -21.68 0.16 -20.76
N LEU A 494 -21.38 -0.39 -19.58
CA LEU A 494 -21.48 -1.82 -19.30
C LEU A 494 -22.92 -2.31 -19.35
N LEU A 495 -23.88 -1.53 -18.85
CA LEU A 495 -25.31 -1.85 -18.89
C LEU A 495 -25.87 -1.83 -20.32
N ALA A 496 -25.41 -0.89 -21.16
CA ALA A 496 -25.79 -0.80 -22.58
C ALA A 496 -25.24 -1.95 -23.46
N GLY A 497 -24.41 -2.84 -22.89
CA GLY A 497 -23.81 -3.93 -23.66
C GLY A 497 -22.56 -3.55 -24.48
N ASN A 498 -22.13 -2.31 -24.42
CA ASN A 498 -20.93 -1.83 -25.06
C ASN A 498 -19.72 -2.05 -24.11
N ALA A 499 -18.84 -2.97 -24.46
CA ALA A 499 -17.63 -3.28 -23.68
C ALA A 499 -16.51 -2.29 -23.97
#